data_3e2feda22af319f1c887c341bd12f274
#
_entry.id   3e2feda22af319f1c887c341bd12f274
#
_cell.length_a   1.000
_cell.length_b   1.000
_cell.length_c   1.000
_cell.angle_alpha   90.00
_cell.angle_beta   90.00
_cell.angle_gamma   90.00
#
_symmetry.space_group_name_H-M   'P 1'
#
loop_
_entity.id
_entity.type
_entity.pdbx_description
1 polymer ?
#
loop_
_entity_poly.entity_id
_entity_poly.type
_entity_poly.pdbx_seq_one_letter_code
_entity_poly.pdbx_strand_id
1 'polypeptide(L)'
;IYVVPDNYLVKQVVDEAKRLGISVTEDRDDYNYSNSKAILVTSIQTVVNGYSYFGMRESGNYPIGSIIIDDVHACMDKIMCQFMIKINAETDAYKELIALFSSSLKDYNPKSYIDIVEMKDCRKNMLVPYWEWQRQHDNIYRILKKYNNSDNKEIYFGLPLIERGLETCDCIITASAIEISPKGIDLEKISSLEEASRRIYMSATLADDSVCLFLR
;
A
#
# COMPACT_ATOMS: atom_id res chain seq x y z
N ILE A 1 -13.98 8.98 12.16
CA ILE A 1 -13.93 9.04 10.70
C ILE A 1 -14.71 7.88 10.10
N TYR A 2 -15.19 8.04 8.86
CA TYR A 2 -15.86 7.00 8.06
C TYR A 2 -15.00 6.72 6.82
N VAL A 3 -14.58 5.49 6.65
CA VAL A 3 -13.60 5.08 5.64
C VAL A 3 -14.23 4.11 4.67
N VAL A 4 -14.04 4.34 3.38
CA VAL A 4 -14.55 3.52 2.27
C VAL A 4 -13.39 3.10 1.35
N PRO A 5 -13.59 2.08 0.49
CA PRO A 5 -12.54 1.55 -0.38
C PRO A 5 -11.93 2.56 -1.36
N ASP A 6 -12.74 3.48 -1.90
CA ASP A 6 -12.27 4.41 -2.93
C ASP A 6 -12.99 5.77 -2.91
N ASN A 7 -12.47 6.73 -3.68
CA ASN A 7 -12.98 8.11 -3.74
C ASN A 7 -14.36 8.23 -4.42
N TYR A 8 -14.79 7.24 -5.20
CA TYR A 8 -16.13 7.25 -5.77
C TYR A 8 -17.17 7.01 -4.68
N LEU A 9 -16.92 6.03 -3.81
CA LEU A 9 -17.77 5.75 -2.65
C LEU A 9 -17.77 6.89 -1.62
N VAL A 10 -16.65 7.61 -1.46
CA VAL A 10 -16.63 8.82 -0.61
C VAL A 10 -17.74 9.78 -1.01
N LYS A 11 -17.85 10.10 -2.30
CA LYS A 11 -18.88 11.03 -2.80
C LYS A 11 -20.30 10.51 -2.55
N GLN A 12 -20.53 9.22 -2.79
CA GLN A 12 -21.84 8.61 -2.54
C GLN A 12 -22.24 8.69 -1.08
N VAL A 13 -21.32 8.38 -0.16
CA VAL A 13 -21.57 8.45 1.28
C VAL A 13 -21.85 9.90 1.72
N VAL A 14 -21.09 10.85 1.21
CA VAL A 14 -21.30 12.27 1.52
C VAL A 14 -22.64 12.76 1.05
N ASP A 15 -23.06 12.40 -0.16
CA ASP A 15 -24.35 12.80 -0.71
C ASP A 15 -25.51 12.18 0.08
N GLU A 16 -25.41 10.91 0.43
CA GLU A 16 -26.41 10.21 1.23
C GLU A 16 -26.50 10.77 2.67
N ALA A 17 -25.35 11.01 3.30
CA ALA A 17 -25.30 11.61 4.62
C ALA A 17 -25.96 13.00 4.67
N LYS A 18 -25.69 13.84 3.66
CA LYS A 18 -26.33 15.15 3.51
C LYS A 18 -27.85 15.03 3.35
N ARG A 19 -28.30 14.06 2.55
CA ARG A 19 -29.73 13.78 2.38
C ARG A 19 -30.42 13.40 3.70
N LEU A 20 -29.70 12.70 4.56
CA LEU A 20 -30.17 12.28 5.89
C LEU A 20 -29.96 13.35 6.98
N GLY A 21 -29.40 14.50 6.65
CA GLY A 21 -29.12 15.60 7.60
C GLY A 21 -27.94 15.31 8.53
N ILE A 22 -27.06 14.36 8.18
CA ILE A 22 -25.86 14.04 8.94
C ILE A 22 -24.74 14.99 8.51
N SER A 23 -24.07 15.64 9.49
CA SER A 23 -22.95 16.53 9.23
C SER A 23 -21.71 15.73 8.87
N VAL A 24 -21.24 15.88 7.62
CA VAL A 24 -20.07 15.21 7.08
C VAL A 24 -19.20 16.18 6.31
N THR A 25 -17.91 15.88 6.20
CA THR A 25 -16.94 16.61 5.41
C THR A 25 -15.96 15.66 4.72
N GLU A 26 -15.39 16.07 3.59
CA GLU A 26 -14.26 15.43 2.94
C GLU A 26 -12.94 16.17 3.28
N ASP A 27 -13.04 17.33 3.91
CA ASP A 27 -11.90 18.14 4.30
C ASP A 27 -11.48 17.83 5.75
N ARG A 28 -10.26 17.34 5.92
CA ARG A 28 -9.67 17.03 7.23
C ARG A 28 -9.43 18.28 8.08
N ASP A 29 -9.27 19.44 7.43
CA ASP A 29 -9.01 20.72 8.09
C ASP A 29 -10.31 21.50 8.41
N ASP A 30 -11.48 20.88 8.14
CA ASP A 30 -12.79 21.45 8.44
C ASP A 30 -12.96 21.74 9.94
N TYR A 31 -13.44 22.94 10.24
CA TYR A 31 -13.66 23.41 11.62
C TYR A 31 -14.67 22.53 12.39
N ASN A 32 -15.73 22.04 11.74
CA ASN A 32 -16.72 21.20 12.41
C ASN A 32 -16.15 19.79 12.70
N TYR A 33 -15.32 19.26 11.81
CA TYR A 33 -14.62 18.00 12.07
C TYR A 33 -13.66 18.13 13.26
N SER A 34 -12.84 19.17 13.27
CA SER A 34 -11.89 19.45 14.37
C SER A 34 -12.57 19.63 15.72
N ASN A 35 -13.83 20.09 15.72
CA ASN A 35 -14.65 20.25 16.94
C ASN A 35 -15.61 19.07 17.18
N SER A 36 -15.41 17.94 16.52
CA SER A 36 -16.25 16.72 16.67
C SER A 36 -17.74 16.94 16.34
N LYS A 37 -18.05 17.89 15.44
CA LYS A 37 -19.41 18.23 14.99
C LYS A 37 -19.72 17.69 13.59
N ALA A 38 -18.72 17.17 12.88
CA ALA A 38 -18.87 16.50 11.60
C ALA A 38 -18.06 15.23 11.55
N ILE A 39 -18.45 14.30 10.68
CA ILE A 39 -17.71 13.07 10.40
C ILE A 39 -16.86 13.28 9.15
N LEU A 40 -15.57 13.04 9.24
CA LEU A 40 -14.72 12.99 8.05
C LEU A 40 -15.00 11.71 7.28
N VAL A 41 -15.35 11.83 6.00
CA VAL A 41 -15.51 10.71 5.06
C VAL A 41 -14.30 10.68 4.13
N THR A 42 -13.60 9.55 4.05
CA THR A 42 -12.37 9.45 3.28
C THR A 42 -12.15 8.05 2.73
N SER A 43 -11.23 7.89 1.78
CA SER A 43 -10.86 6.58 1.27
C SER A 43 -9.79 5.92 2.14
N ILE A 44 -9.76 4.58 2.14
CA ILE A 44 -8.75 3.81 2.87
C ILE A 44 -7.33 4.14 2.42
N GLN A 45 -7.13 4.47 1.14
CA GLN A 45 -5.82 4.88 0.61
C GLN A 45 -5.33 6.20 1.19
N THR A 46 -6.22 7.10 1.58
CA THR A 46 -5.85 8.33 2.29
C THR A 46 -5.38 8.04 3.71
N VAL A 47 -5.99 7.04 4.35
CA VAL A 47 -5.64 6.63 5.72
C VAL A 47 -4.35 5.82 5.75
N VAL A 48 -4.19 4.89 4.79
CA VAL A 48 -3.06 3.96 4.72
C VAL A 48 -2.21 4.26 3.49
N ASN A 49 -1.15 5.00 3.66
CA ASN A 49 -0.07 5.20 2.69
C ASN A 49 1.18 5.72 3.41
N GLY A 50 2.33 5.69 2.74
CA GLY A 50 3.62 6.07 3.34
C GLY A 50 3.75 7.53 3.80
N TYR A 51 2.83 8.40 3.39
CA TYR A 51 2.77 9.81 3.78
C TYR A 51 1.37 10.18 4.31
N SER A 52 0.69 9.22 4.92
CA SER A 52 -0.63 9.46 5.47
C SER A 52 -0.61 10.59 6.50
N TYR A 53 -1.56 11.50 6.39
CA TYR A 53 -1.80 12.53 7.39
C TYR A 53 -2.18 11.95 8.77
N PHE A 54 -2.83 10.78 8.76
CA PHE A 54 -3.20 10.07 9.99
C PHE A 54 -2.02 9.41 10.70
N GLY A 55 -0.82 9.58 10.14
CA GLY A 55 0.44 9.29 10.76
C GLY A 55 0.98 7.89 10.49
N MET A 56 2.14 7.87 9.89
CA MET A 56 3.13 6.84 10.16
C MET A 56 3.65 7.13 11.58
N ARG A 57 3.88 6.09 12.37
CA ARG A 57 4.29 6.19 13.79
C ARG A 57 5.44 7.17 14.08
N GLU A 58 6.21 7.51 13.06
CA GLU A 58 7.38 8.42 13.14
C GLU A 58 7.08 9.88 12.76
N SER A 59 5.95 10.16 12.11
CA SER A 59 5.65 11.49 11.56
C SER A 59 4.65 12.31 12.36
N GLY A 60 4.22 11.79 13.51
CA GLY A 60 3.26 12.46 14.40
C GLY A 60 1.83 11.93 14.24
N ASN A 61 1.13 11.85 15.37
CA ASN A 61 -0.20 11.27 15.44
C ASN A 61 -1.28 12.31 15.21
N TYR A 62 -2.18 12.04 14.27
CA TYR A 62 -3.48 12.69 14.25
C TYR A 62 -4.47 11.75 14.95
N PRO A 63 -4.92 12.06 16.18
CA PRO A 63 -5.72 11.14 16.96
C PRO A 63 -7.09 10.91 16.32
N ILE A 64 -7.45 9.64 16.17
CA ILE A 64 -8.78 9.23 15.73
C ILE A 64 -9.53 8.66 16.94
N GLY A 65 -10.63 9.30 17.34
CA GLY A 65 -11.47 8.79 18.42
C GLY A 65 -12.21 7.52 17.99
N SER A 66 -12.90 7.56 16.85
CA SER A 66 -13.62 6.41 16.30
C SER A 66 -13.39 6.31 14.80
N ILE A 67 -13.17 5.07 14.32
CA ILE A 67 -13.07 4.76 12.90
C ILE A 67 -14.10 3.71 12.53
N ILE A 68 -14.83 3.96 11.45
CA ILE A 68 -15.74 3.00 10.81
C ILE A 68 -15.13 2.68 9.45
N ILE A 69 -14.87 1.41 9.17
CA ILE A 69 -14.38 0.93 7.89
C ILE A 69 -15.52 0.15 7.22
N ASP A 70 -16.02 0.72 6.14
CA ASP A 70 -17.10 0.13 5.34
C ASP A 70 -16.50 -0.72 4.21
N ASP A 71 -17.17 -1.82 3.90
CA ASP A 71 -16.67 -2.86 2.98
C ASP A 71 -15.21 -3.25 3.30
N VAL A 72 -15.04 -3.82 4.49
CA VAL A 72 -13.71 -4.13 5.02
C VAL A 72 -12.88 -5.02 4.09
N HIS A 73 -13.49 -5.94 3.33
CA HIS A 73 -12.76 -6.79 2.39
C HIS A 73 -12.13 -5.96 1.25
N ALA A 74 -12.93 -5.11 0.61
CA ALA A 74 -12.42 -4.22 -0.42
C ALA A 74 -11.37 -3.22 0.14
N CYS A 75 -11.56 -2.75 1.37
CA CYS A 75 -10.56 -1.93 2.05
C CYS A 75 -9.25 -2.69 2.28
N MET A 76 -9.31 -3.96 2.70
CA MET A 76 -8.12 -4.80 2.90
C MET A 76 -7.34 -5.02 1.61
N ASP A 77 -8.03 -5.31 0.50
CA ASP A 77 -7.38 -5.42 -0.81
C ASP A 77 -6.64 -4.13 -1.19
N LYS A 78 -7.24 -2.97 -0.92
CA LYS A 78 -6.61 -1.67 -1.15
C LYS A 78 -5.41 -1.43 -0.23
N ILE A 79 -5.51 -1.82 1.05
CA ILE A 79 -4.38 -1.76 1.98
C ILE A 79 -3.22 -2.61 1.46
N MET A 80 -3.47 -3.86 1.08
CA MET A 80 -2.43 -4.74 0.53
C MET A 80 -1.73 -4.11 -0.68
N CYS A 81 -2.49 -3.47 -1.58
CA CYS A 81 -1.92 -2.75 -2.71
C CYS A 81 -1.02 -1.57 -2.30
N GLN A 82 -1.28 -0.89 -1.17
CA GLN A 82 -0.41 0.20 -0.70
C GLN A 82 0.95 -0.31 -0.20
N PHE A 83 1.00 -1.53 0.33
CA PHE A 83 2.25 -2.16 0.77
C PHE A 83 3.01 -2.84 -0.38
N MET A 84 2.49 -2.83 -1.59
CA MET A 84 3.15 -3.38 -2.78
C MET A 84 3.73 -2.24 -3.62
N ILE A 85 5.02 -2.34 -3.97
CA ILE A 85 5.66 -1.42 -4.92
C ILE A 85 5.66 -2.07 -6.29
N LYS A 86 4.95 -1.47 -7.24
CA LYS A 86 4.92 -1.89 -8.64
C LYS A 86 5.71 -0.93 -9.52
N ILE A 87 6.81 -1.40 -10.08
CA ILE A 87 7.75 -0.61 -10.89
C ILE A 87 7.57 -1.00 -12.35
N ASN A 88 7.03 -0.10 -13.17
CA ASN A 88 6.75 -0.36 -14.59
C ASN A 88 8.04 -0.49 -15.42
N ALA A 89 8.02 -1.37 -16.42
CA ALA A 89 9.18 -1.71 -17.26
C ALA A 89 9.77 -0.53 -18.04
N GLU A 90 8.98 0.51 -18.27
CA GLU A 90 9.43 1.71 -18.98
C GLU A 90 10.32 2.63 -18.12
N THR A 91 10.32 2.44 -16.80
CA THR A 91 11.07 3.28 -15.86
C THR A 91 12.54 2.90 -15.78
N ASP A 92 13.38 3.88 -15.42
CA ASP A 92 14.80 3.62 -15.21
C ASP A 92 15.06 2.80 -13.94
N ALA A 93 14.17 2.90 -12.94
CA ALA A 93 14.21 2.05 -11.75
C ALA A 93 14.10 0.55 -12.10
N TYR A 94 13.18 0.20 -13.02
CA TYR A 94 13.06 -1.17 -13.53
C TYR A 94 14.36 -1.64 -14.18
N LYS A 95 14.93 -0.82 -15.09
CA LYS A 95 16.15 -1.18 -15.82
C LYS A 95 17.33 -1.41 -14.86
N GLU A 96 17.49 -0.55 -13.85
CA GLU A 96 18.56 -0.69 -12.84
C GLU A 96 18.38 -1.96 -12.01
N LEU A 97 17.15 -2.28 -11.58
CA LEU A 97 16.88 -3.51 -10.82
C LEU A 97 17.10 -4.76 -11.68
N ILE A 98 16.66 -4.77 -12.95
CA ILE A 98 16.96 -5.87 -13.87
C ILE A 98 18.47 -6.04 -14.07
N ALA A 99 19.21 -4.96 -14.25
CA ALA A 99 20.66 -5.01 -14.40
C ALA A 99 21.34 -5.57 -13.14
N LEU A 100 20.86 -5.19 -11.94
CA LEU A 100 21.34 -5.68 -10.66
C LEU A 100 21.21 -7.21 -10.53
N PHE A 101 20.08 -7.77 -10.96
CA PHE A 101 19.78 -9.20 -10.83
C PHE A 101 20.24 -10.04 -12.03
N SER A 102 20.64 -9.41 -13.15
CA SER A 102 20.80 -10.08 -14.45
C SER A 102 21.74 -11.29 -14.42
N SER A 103 22.89 -11.18 -13.78
CA SER A 103 23.86 -12.30 -13.69
C SER A 103 23.27 -13.49 -12.96
N SER A 104 22.75 -13.25 -11.75
CA SER A 104 22.20 -14.31 -10.90
C SER A 104 20.95 -14.98 -11.49
N LEU A 105 20.11 -14.19 -12.14
CA LEU A 105 18.89 -14.74 -12.75
C LEU A 105 19.19 -15.55 -14.01
N LYS A 106 20.20 -15.16 -14.80
CA LYS A 106 20.69 -15.95 -15.94
C LYS A 106 21.27 -17.29 -15.49
N ASP A 107 21.99 -17.30 -14.38
CA ASP A 107 22.57 -18.54 -13.83
C ASP A 107 21.48 -19.42 -13.21
N TYR A 108 20.51 -18.83 -12.52
CA TYR A 108 19.46 -19.57 -11.80
C TYR A 108 18.39 -20.11 -12.74
N ASN A 109 17.87 -19.32 -13.66
CA ASN A 109 16.82 -19.70 -14.61
C ASN A 109 16.97 -18.97 -15.95
N PRO A 110 17.95 -19.39 -16.80
CA PRO A 110 18.28 -18.70 -18.05
C PRO A 110 17.09 -18.62 -19.01
N LYS A 111 16.26 -19.67 -19.06
CA LYS A 111 15.09 -19.70 -19.95
C LYS A 111 14.07 -18.64 -19.57
N SER A 112 13.66 -18.56 -18.30
CA SER A 112 12.70 -17.57 -17.85
C SER A 112 13.25 -16.15 -17.97
N TYR A 113 14.55 -15.97 -17.74
CA TYR A 113 15.19 -14.66 -17.95
C TYR A 113 15.09 -14.20 -19.40
N ILE A 114 15.45 -15.06 -20.35
CA ILE A 114 15.36 -14.75 -21.79
C ILE A 114 13.89 -14.45 -22.18
N ASP A 115 12.96 -15.32 -21.80
CA ASP A 115 11.54 -15.17 -22.13
C ASP A 115 11.00 -13.80 -21.63
N ILE A 116 11.31 -13.43 -20.38
CA ILE A 116 10.75 -12.22 -19.74
C ILE A 116 11.51 -10.95 -20.15
N VAL A 117 12.84 -10.97 -20.03
CA VAL A 117 13.63 -9.74 -20.15
C VAL A 117 13.99 -9.44 -21.60
N GLU A 118 14.35 -10.46 -22.38
CA GLU A 118 14.82 -10.28 -23.76
C GLU A 118 13.66 -10.38 -24.77
N MET A 119 12.80 -11.41 -24.64
CA MET A 119 11.68 -11.67 -25.55
C MET A 119 10.38 -10.93 -25.16
N LYS A 120 10.32 -10.33 -23.97
CA LYS A 120 9.16 -9.59 -23.46
C LYS A 120 7.86 -10.40 -23.42
N ASP A 121 7.92 -11.68 -23.10
CA ASP A 121 6.72 -12.52 -22.95
C ASP A 121 5.94 -12.14 -21.69
N CYS A 122 4.84 -11.40 -21.88
CA CYS A 122 3.97 -10.93 -20.80
C CYS A 122 3.21 -12.04 -20.05
N ARG A 123 3.24 -13.28 -20.53
CA ARG A 123 2.60 -14.44 -19.88
C ARG A 123 3.50 -15.12 -18.87
N LYS A 124 4.75 -14.69 -18.77
CA LYS A 124 5.75 -15.25 -17.88
C LYS A 124 6.02 -14.33 -16.69
N ASN A 125 6.31 -14.95 -15.57
CA ASN A 125 6.85 -14.27 -14.40
C ASN A 125 8.01 -15.06 -13.81
N MET A 126 8.83 -14.40 -13.01
CA MET A 126 9.95 -15.01 -12.33
C MET A 126 10.11 -14.39 -10.94
N LEU A 127 10.16 -15.22 -9.92
CA LEU A 127 10.48 -14.80 -8.57
C LEU A 127 12.00 -14.61 -8.46
N VAL A 128 12.43 -13.50 -7.91
CA VAL A 128 13.83 -13.31 -7.51
C VAL A 128 14.12 -14.22 -6.32
N PRO A 129 15.13 -15.09 -6.40
CA PRO A 129 15.46 -15.97 -5.27
C PRO A 129 15.77 -15.16 -4.00
N TYR A 130 15.28 -15.63 -2.83
CA TYR A 130 15.42 -14.91 -1.56
C TYR A 130 16.88 -14.61 -1.20
N TRP A 131 17.80 -15.53 -1.48
CA TRP A 131 19.23 -15.34 -1.20
C TRP A 131 19.86 -14.23 -2.06
N GLU A 132 19.38 -14.06 -3.30
CA GLU A 132 19.80 -12.98 -4.17
C GLU A 132 19.22 -11.65 -3.69
N TRP A 133 17.93 -11.65 -3.32
CA TRP A 133 17.27 -10.50 -2.74
C TRP A 133 18.01 -9.99 -1.50
N GLN A 134 18.32 -10.88 -0.55
CA GLN A 134 19.06 -10.55 0.66
C GLN A 134 20.48 -10.08 0.37
N ARG A 135 21.19 -10.74 -0.56
CA ARG A 135 22.53 -10.34 -0.95
C ARG A 135 22.58 -8.93 -1.53
N GLN A 136 21.55 -8.54 -2.25
CA GLN A 136 21.47 -7.25 -2.93
C GLN A 136 20.70 -6.18 -2.13
N HIS A 137 20.28 -6.47 -0.92
CA HIS A 137 19.42 -5.61 -0.10
C HIS A 137 19.85 -4.13 -0.12
N ASP A 138 21.11 -3.82 0.17
CA ASP A 138 21.58 -2.44 0.22
C ASP A 138 21.56 -1.75 -1.14
N ASN A 139 21.81 -2.50 -2.21
CA ASN A 139 21.74 -1.97 -3.58
C ASN A 139 20.29 -1.71 -4.00
N ILE A 140 19.39 -2.63 -3.68
CA ILE A 140 17.94 -2.49 -3.91
C ILE A 140 17.43 -1.24 -3.18
N TYR A 141 17.73 -1.13 -1.88
CA TYR A 141 17.34 0.02 -1.08
C TYR A 141 17.86 1.34 -1.67
N ARG A 142 19.10 1.37 -2.10
CA ARG A 142 19.72 2.55 -2.74
C ARG A 142 19.03 2.92 -4.05
N ILE A 143 18.65 1.94 -4.88
CA ILE A 143 17.91 2.18 -6.12
C ILE A 143 16.51 2.72 -5.77
N LEU A 144 15.78 2.08 -4.86
CA LEU A 144 14.44 2.55 -4.47
C LEU A 144 14.49 3.97 -3.89
N LYS A 145 15.47 4.30 -3.04
CA LYS A 145 15.66 5.66 -2.51
C LYS A 145 16.00 6.68 -3.60
N LYS A 146 16.81 6.32 -4.59
CA LYS A 146 17.15 7.18 -5.73
C LYS A 146 15.89 7.59 -6.51
N TYR A 147 14.94 6.69 -6.67
CA TYR A 147 13.70 6.92 -7.41
C TYR A 147 12.49 7.25 -6.52
N ASN A 148 12.71 7.47 -5.24
CA ASN A 148 11.66 7.87 -4.29
C ASN A 148 11.33 9.36 -4.43
N ASN A 149 10.48 9.68 -5.41
CA ASN A 149 10.04 11.04 -5.71
C ASN A 149 8.59 11.03 -6.23
N SER A 150 7.98 12.20 -6.35
CA SER A 150 6.58 12.39 -6.76
C SER A 150 6.26 11.85 -8.16
N ASP A 151 7.27 11.66 -9.02
CA ASP A 151 7.08 11.15 -10.38
C ASP A 151 6.91 9.62 -10.39
N ASN A 152 7.43 8.95 -9.35
CA ASN A 152 7.33 7.51 -9.13
C ASN A 152 6.43 7.21 -7.92
N LYS A 153 5.13 7.47 -8.07
CA LYS A 153 4.15 7.42 -6.98
C LYS A 153 4.13 6.09 -6.23
N GLU A 154 4.29 4.97 -6.92
CA GLU A 154 4.28 3.64 -6.33
C GLU A 154 5.47 3.46 -5.36
N ILE A 155 6.67 3.90 -5.76
CA ILE A 155 7.84 3.89 -4.87
C ILE A 155 7.65 4.92 -3.76
N TYR A 156 7.19 6.12 -4.12
CA TYR A 156 7.02 7.23 -3.17
C TYR A 156 6.09 6.86 -2.01
N PHE A 157 4.90 6.34 -2.30
CA PHE A 157 3.91 6.00 -1.27
C PHE A 157 4.15 4.62 -0.63
N GLY A 158 4.75 3.68 -1.35
CA GLY A 158 4.96 2.31 -0.88
C GLY A 158 6.23 2.11 -0.05
N LEU A 159 7.34 2.77 -0.43
CA LEU A 159 8.63 2.53 0.22
C LEU A 159 8.60 2.77 1.74
N PRO A 160 8.04 3.87 2.27
CA PRO A 160 7.99 4.06 3.72
C PRO A 160 7.22 2.95 4.47
N LEU A 161 6.24 2.32 3.81
CA LEU A 161 5.45 1.24 4.40
C LEU A 161 6.25 -0.06 4.53
N ILE A 162 7.16 -0.36 3.59
CA ILE A 162 7.89 -1.64 3.56
C ILE A 162 9.37 -1.52 3.93
N GLU A 163 9.89 -0.30 4.09
CA GLU A 163 11.32 -0.02 4.27
C GLU A 163 11.98 -0.87 5.37
N ARG A 164 11.33 -0.99 6.54
CA ARG A 164 11.88 -1.77 7.67
C ARG A 164 11.86 -3.29 7.45
N GLY A 165 10.99 -3.77 6.57
CA GLY A 165 10.85 -5.19 6.23
C GLY A 165 11.32 -5.53 4.83
N LEU A 166 12.01 -4.61 4.15
CA LEU A 166 12.43 -4.77 2.75
C LEU A 166 13.25 -6.04 2.52
N GLU A 167 14.09 -6.43 3.48
CA GLU A 167 14.91 -7.64 3.41
C GLU A 167 14.11 -8.94 3.29
N THR A 168 12.85 -8.96 3.77
CA THR A 168 11.98 -10.12 3.75
C THR A 168 10.92 -10.08 2.65
N CYS A 169 10.93 -9.02 1.82
CA CYS A 169 9.99 -8.89 0.71
C CYS A 169 10.24 -9.95 -0.37
N ASP A 170 9.17 -10.34 -1.03
CA ASP A 170 9.24 -11.09 -2.28
C ASP A 170 9.30 -10.11 -3.45
N CYS A 171 10.01 -10.50 -4.52
CA CYS A 171 10.14 -9.71 -5.73
C CYS A 171 9.82 -10.56 -6.95
N ILE A 172 8.77 -10.17 -7.67
CA ILE A 172 8.34 -10.83 -8.91
C ILE A 172 8.67 -9.94 -10.10
N ILE A 173 9.34 -10.52 -11.08
CA ILE A 173 9.68 -9.84 -12.35
C ILE A 173 8.77 -10.37 -13.45
N THR A 174 8.16 -9.44 -14.16
CA THR A 174 7.41 -9.68 -15.41
C THR A 174 7.99 -8.82 -16.53
N ALA A 175 7.56 -9.05 -17.76
CA ALA A 175 7.95 -8.23 -18.91
C ALA A 175 7.45 -6.77 -18.81
N SER A 176 6.41 -6.51 -18.00
CA SER A 176 5.77 -5.21 -17.86
C SER A 176 6.09 -4.48 -16.56
N ALA A 177 6.50 -5.22 -15.50
CA ALA A 177 6.76 -4.62 -14.19
C ALA A 177 7.63 -5.51 -13.29
N ILE A 178 8.19 -4.89 -12.26
CA ILE A 178 8.68 -5.55 -11.04
C ILE A 178 7.69 -5.24 -9.93
N GLU A 179 7.28 -6.27 -9.19
CA GLU A 179 6.41 -6.18 -8.03
C GLU A 179 7.17 -6.60 -6.78
N ILE A 180 7.26 -5.71 -5.79
CA ILE A 180 7.92 -5.93 -4.50
C ILE A 180 6.84 -5.92 -3.45
N SER A 181 6.68 -7.01 -2.70
CA SER A 181 5.63 -7.14 -1.68
C SER A 181 6.18 -7.76 -0.40
N PRO A 182 5.80 -7.24 0.77
CA PRO A 182 6.15 -7.86 2.05
C PRO A 182 5.38 -9.16 2.24
N LYS A 183 5.94 -10.08 3.02
CA LYS A 183 5.27 -11.34 3.39
C LYS A 183 4.14 -11.15 4.39
N GLY A 184 4.10 -10.02 5.06
CA GLY A 184 3.06 -9.63 6.00
C GLY A 184 2.89 -8.12 6.03
N ILE A 185 1.71 -7.66 6.39
CA ILE A 185 1.41 -6.23 6.50
C ILE A 185 1.47 -5.84 7.97
N ASP A 186 2.26 -4.82 8.25
CA ASP A 186 2.41 -4.25 9.58
C ASP A 186 1.53 -2.98 9.68
N LEU A 187 0.29 -3.16 10.10
CA LEU A 187 -0.65 -2.05 10.33
C LEU A 187 -0.33 -1.22 11.57
N GLU A 188 0.50 -1.73 12.49
CA GLU A 188 0.96 -0.97 13.66
C GLU A 188 1.75 0.29 13.25
N LYS A 189 2.27 0.31 12.03
CA LYS A 189 2.90 1.51 11.44
C LYS A 189 1.93 2.67 11.29
N ILE A 190 0.62 2.39 11.15
CA ILE A 190 -0.41 3.42 11.04
C ILE A 190 -0.97 3.70 12.42
N SER A 191 -0.29 4.57 13.17
CA SER A 191 -0.60 4.86 14.57
C SER A 191 -2.05 5.27 14.81
N SER A 192 -2.65 6.03 13.90
CA SER A 192 -4.05 6.45 14.04
C SER A 192 -5.05 5.30 13.98
N LEU A 193 -4.74 4.21 13.25
CA LEU A 193 -5.57 3.00 13.24
C LEU A 193 -5.40 2.23 14.55
N GLU A 194 -4.16 2.09 15.03
CA GLU A 194 -3.85 1.35 16.24
C GLU A 194 -4.41 2.04 17.50
N GLU A 195 -4.26 3.36 17.57
CA GLU A 195 -4.62 4.16 18.75
C GLU A 195 -6.10 4.58 18.79
N ALA A 196 -6.88 4.27 17.72
CA ALA A 196 -8.31 4.60 17.69
C ALA A 196 -9.05 3.92 18.85
N SER A 197 -9.79 4.73 19.64
CA SER A 197 -10.55 4.24 20.82
C SER A 197 -11.63 3.25 20.42
N ARG A 198 -12.20 3.38 19.23
CA ARG A 198 -13.22 2.48 18.67
C ARG A 198 -12.92 2.19 17.23
N ARG A 199 -12.90 0.91 16.87
CA ARG A 199 -12.77 0.42 15.51
C ARG A 199 -14.02 -0.38 15.16
N ILE A 200 -14.74 0.01 14.13
CA ILE A 200 -15.96 -0.66 13.65
C ILE A 200 -15.70 -1.09 12.21
N TYR A 201 -15.78 -2.38 11.98
CA TYR A 201 -15.58 -3.00 10.67
C TYR A 201 -16.93 -3.48 10.16
N MET A 202 -17.30 -3.04 8.95
CA MET A 202 -18.57 -3.39 8.31
C MET A 202 -18.30 -4.15 7.01
N SER A 203 -19.04 -5.23 6.80
CA SER A 203 -19.05 -5.98 5.56
C SER A 203 -20.34 -6.78 5.45
N ALA A 204 -20.79 -7.04 4.23
CA ALA A 204 -21.91 -7.93 3.96
C ALA A 204 -21.60 -9.40 4.29
N THR A 205 -20.31 -9.77 4.32
CA THR A 205 -19.81 -11.14 4.49
C THR A 205 -18.64 -11.19 5.46
N LEU A 206 -18.87 -10.98 6.76
CA LEU A 206 -17.84 -11.07 7.80
C LEU A 206 -17.50 -12.51 8.26
N ALA A 207 -17.79 -13.51 7.44
CA ALA A 207 -17.57 -14.91 7.81
C ALA A 207 -16.13 -15.42 7.58
N ASP A 208 -15.20 -14.54 7.16
CA ASP A 208 -13.82 -14.93 6.85
C ASP A 208 -12.88 -14.60 8.02
N ASP A 209 -12.34 -15.66 8.65
CA ASP A 209 -11.36 -15.54 9.74
C ASP A 209 -10.09 -14.77 9.33
N SER A 210 -9.77 -14.69 8.04
CA SER A 210 -8.61 -13.96 7.54
C SER A 210 -8.67 -12.46 7.83
N VAL A 211 -9.86 -11.84 7.71
CA VAL A 211 -10.06 -10.42 8.05
C VAL A 211 -9.87 -10.18 9.55
N CYS A 212 -10.36 -11.10 10.39
CA CYS A 212 -10.22 -11.00 11.84
C CYS A 212 -8.75 -11.12 12.31
N LEU A 213 -7.94 -11.93 11.63
CA LEU A 213 -6.51 -12.07 11.93
C LEU A 213 -5.70 -10.85 11.51
N PHE A 214 -6.14 -10.17 10.47
CA PHE A 214 -5.45 -9.00 9.91
C PHE A 214 -5.68 -7.72 10.71
N LEU A 215 -6.80 -7.65 11.44
CA LEU A 215 -7.27 -6.44 12.14
C LEU A 215 -7.10 -6.52 13.66
N ARG A 216 -6.40 -7.54 14.15
CA ARG A 216 -5.98 -7.65 15.55
C ARG A 216 -4.70 -6.89 15.76
#